data_66a29398f56896997591cf710b8802ce
#
_entry.id   66a29398f56896997591cf710b8802ce
#
_cell.length_a   1.000
_cell.length_b   1.000
_cell.length_c   1.000
_cell.angle_alpha   90.00
_cell.angle_beta   90.00
_cell.angle_gamma   90.00
#
_symmetry.space_group_name_H-M   'P 1'
#
loop_
_entity.id
_entity.type
_entity.pdbx_description
1 polymer ?
#
loop_
_entity_poly.entity_id
_entity_poly.type
_entity_poly.pdbx_seq_one_letter_code
_entity_poly.pdbx_strand_id
1 'polypeptide(L)'
;MNPKSDARLAELVDELNRLMAEEAEAFLRYFQLRYRLRGTDWLTAEQFFDKAMDETLEHAQEIAGKIRSLGHTPKLEIKLSLAGGPIKLQEALAEALEFEQQALDAYKEFLPRVAGETMLEDFIRKQVATETEHVQEITMLLE
;
A
#
# COMPACT_ATOMS: atom_id res chain seq x y z
N MET A 1 0.25 -28.40 -19.14
CA MET A 1 0.03 -27.02 -18.72
C MET A 1 -0.90 -26.30 -19.68
N ASN A 2 -1.86 -25.52 -19.16
CA ASN A 2 -2.80 -24.76 -19.96
C ASN A 2 -2.21 -23.36 -20.24
N PRO A 3 -1.92 -23.00 -21.52
CA PRO A 3 -1.36 -21.70 -21.85
C PRO A 3 -2.20 -20.51 -21.37
N LYS A 4 -3.54 -20.65 -21.33
CA LYS A 4 -4.44 -19.60 -20.82
C LYS A 4 -4.29 -19.42 -19.31
N SER A 5 -4.12 -20.51 -18.54
CA SER A 5 -3.87 -20.44 -17.10
C SER A 5 -2.52 -19.81 -16.81
N ASP A 6 -1.49 -20.15 -17.59
CA ASP A 6 -0.15 -19.58 -17.42
C ASP A 6 -0.16 -18.08 -17.75
N ALA A 7 -0.87 -17.65 -18.82
CA ALA A 7 -0.99 -16.25 -19.18
C ALA A 7 -1.76 -15.46 -18.08
N ARG A 8 -2.84 -16.05 -17.57
CA ARG A 8 -3.60 -15.42 -16.47
C ARG A 8 -2.75 -15.28 -15.22
N LEU A 9 -2.01 -16.34 -14.87
CA LEU A 9 -1.11 -16.32 -13.70
C LEU A 9 -0.06 -15.21 -13.83
N ALA A 10 0.56 -15.09 -15.03
CA ALA A 10 1.54 -14.05 -15.28
C ALA A 10 0.95 -12.65 -15.08
N GLU A 11 -0.27 -12.41 -15.57
CA GLU A 11 -0.97 -11.13 -15.38
C GLU A 11 -1.26 -10.85 -13.91
N LEU A 12 -1.69 -11.86 -13.16
CA LEU A 12 -1.94 -11.71 -11.72
C LEU A 12 -0.65 -11.40 -10.96
N VAL A 13 0.46 -12.05 -11.30
CA VAL A 13 1.76 -11.79 -10.69
C VAL A 13 2.25 -10.39 -11.03
N ASP A 14 2.09 -9.93 -12.26
CA ASP A 14 2.47 -8.56 -12.65
C ASP A 14 1.71 -7.53 -11.81
N GLU A 15 0.41 -7.74 -11.61
CA GLU A 15 -0.40 -6.86 -10.78
C GLU A 15 0.01 -6.89 -9.31
N LEU A 16 0.30 -8.09 -8.78
CA LEU A 16 0.80 -8.23 -7.41
C LEU A 16 2.14 -7.51 -7.23
N ASN A 17 3.04 -7.59 -8.20
CA ASN A 17 4.30 -6.86 -8.17
C ASN A 17 4.05 -5.35 -8.11
N ARG A 18 3.08 -4.85 -8.86
CA ARG A 18 2.72 -3.43 -8.85
C ARG A 18 2.15 -3.00 -7.50
N LEU A 19 1.24 -3.80 -6.93
CA LEU A 19 0.67 -3.53 -5.60
C LEU A 19 1.75 -3.57 -4.51
N MET A 20 2.68 -4.52 -4.60
CA MET A 20 3.82 -4.62 -3.68
C MET A 20 4.68 -3.35 -3.75
N ALA A 21 4.96 -2.87 -4.95
CA ALA A 21 5.72 -1.64 -5.15
C ALA A 21 4.99 -0.43 -4.56
N GLU A 22 3.67 -0.33 -4.73
CA GLU A 22 2.86 0.73 -4.15
C GLU A 22 2.93 0.72 -2.62
N GLU A 23 2.88 -0.46 -1.99
CA GLU A 23 3.02 -0.57 -0.53
C GLU A 23 4.43 -0.17 -0.06
N ALA A 24 5.46 -0.59 -0.77
CA ALA A 24 6.84 -0.20 -0.47
C ALA A 24 7.04 1.31 -0.64
N GLU A 25 6.46 1.89 -1.69
CA GLU A 25 6.49 3.34 -1.91
C GLU A 25 5.71 4.08 -0.81
N ALA A 26 4.57 3.55 -0.36
CA ALA A 26 3.82 4.13 0.75
C ALA A 26 4.66 4.15 2.03
N PHE A 27 5.40 3.07 2.31
CA PHE A 27 6.34 3.04 3.43
C PHE A 27 7.34 4.19 3.33
N LEU A 28 7.97 4.36 2.16
CA LEU A 28 8.95 5.42 1.93
C LEU A 28 8.33 6.81 2.03
N ARG A 29 7.10 6.98 1.56
CA ARG A 29 6.36 8.25 1.69
C ARG A 29 6.08 8.58 3.15
N TYR A 30 5.61 7.60 3.93
CA TYR A 30 5.37 7.80 5.36
C TYR A 30 6.67 8.10 6.10
N PHE A 31 7.74 7.38 5.77
CA PHE A 31 9.06 7.62 6.35
C PHE A 31 9.48 9.08 6.12
N GLN A 32 9.41 9.56 4.89
CA GLN A 32 9.83 10.91 4.55
C GLN A 32 8.93 11.95 5.21
N LEU A 33 7.61 11.78 5.17
CA LEU A 33 6.66 12.70 5.82
C LEU A 33 6.94 12.79 7.33
N ARG A 34 7.18 11.65 7.99
CA ARG A 34 7.48 11.57 9.41
C ARG A 34 8.61 12.50 9.78
N TYR A 35 9.70 12.47 9.02
CA TYR A 35 10.91 13.22 9.31
C TYR A 35 10.90 14.66 8.78
N ARG A 36 9.87 15.05 8.04
CA ARG A 36 9.62 16.44 7.63
C ARG A 36 8.80 17.22 8.65
N LEU A 37 8.13 16.54 9.57
CA LEU A 37 7.35 17.17 10.64
C LEU A 37 8.28 17.83 11.66
N ARG A 38 7.84 18.97 12.22
CA ARG A 38 8.61 19.76 13.18
C ARG A 38 7.81 20.07 14.43
N GLY A 39 8.51 20.31 15.55
CA GLY A 39 7.93 20.78 16.79
C GLY A 39 6.89 19.82 17.34
N THR A 40 5.76 20.35 17.77
CA THR A 40 4.68 19.55 18.36
C THR A 40 4.03 18.63 17.35
N ASP A 41 4.06 18.96 16.07
CA ASP A 41 3.56 18.06 15.01
C ASP A 41 4.36 16.77 14.95
N TRP A 42 5.68 16.84 15.12
CA TRP A 42 6.56 15.67 15.24
C TRP A 42 6.09 14.74 16.35
N LEU A 43 5.87 15.29 17.53
CA LEU A 43 5.48 14.53 18.71
C LEU A 43 4.05 13.96 18.57
N THR A 44 3.12 14.80 18.15
CA THR A 44 1.71 14.41 18.03
C THR A 44 1.49 13.28 17.02
N ALA A 45 2.24 13.30 15.92
CA ALA A 45 2.05 12.36 14.81
C ALA A 45 2.83 11.05 14.97
N GLU A 46 3.65 10.92 15.98
CA GLU A 46 4.58 9.78 16.14
C GLU A 46 3.88 8.43 16.00
N GLN A 47 2.85 8.17 16.79
CA GLN A 47 2.18 6.89 16.81
C GLN A 47 1.51 6.56 15.47
N PHE A 48 0.86 7.55 14.87
CA PHE A 48 0.18 7.37 13.59
C PHE A 48 1.17 6.98 12.49
N PHE A 49 2.26 7.75 12.35
CA PHE A 49 3.23 7.51 11.27
C PHE A 49 4.04 6.24 11.48
N ASP A 50 4.42 5.92 12.71
CA ASP A 50 5.16 4.70 13.01
C ASP A 50 4.31 3.47 12.72
N LYS A 51 3.03 3.49 13.12
CA LYS A 51 2.09 2.42 12.82
C LYS A 51 1.87 2.26 11.31
N ALA A 52 1.70 3.39 10.62
CA ALA A 52 1.51 3.37 9.16
C ALA A 52 2.73 2.79 8.43
N MET A 53 3.94 3.13 8.88
CA MET A 53 5.16 2.55 8.32
C MET A 53 5.22 1.04 8.53
N ASP A 54 4.93 0.57 9.73
CA ASP A 54 4.94 -0.86 10.03
C ASP A 54 3.91 -1.62 9.20
N GLU A 55 2.70 -1.08 9.07
CA GLU A 55 1.62 -1.72 8.30
C GLU A 55 1.94 -1.78 6.81
N THR A 56 2.45 -0.71 6.22
CA THR A 56 2.78 -0.71 4.79
C THR A 56 3.91 -1.69 4.47
N LEU A 57 4.91 -1.77 5.33
CA LEU A 57 5.99 -2.74 5.17
C LEU A 57 5.47 -4.17 5.29
N GLU A 58 4.61 -4.44 6.26
CA GLU A 58 3.98 -5.75 6.45
C GLU A 58 3.17 -6.14 5.21
N HIS A 59 2.37 -5.20 4.67
CA HIS A 59 1.57 -5.45 3.46
C HIS A 59 2.46 -5.79 2.26
N ALA A 60 3.56 -5.07 2.07
CA ALA A 60 4.51 -5.37 1.00
C ALA A 60 5.06 -6.79 1.14
N GLN A 61 5.41 -7.19 2.36
CA GLN A 61 5.92 -8.54 2.65
C GLN A 61 4.86 -9.62 2.42
N GLU A 62 3.60 -9.35 2.79
CA GLU A 62 2.50 -10.29 2.55
C GLU A 62 2.28 -10.51 1.05
N ILE A 63 2.32 -9.43 0.25
CA ILE A 63 2.18 -9.54 -1.21
C ILE A 63 3.36 -10.34 -1.78
N ALA A 64 4.58 -10.05 -1.34
CA ALA A 64 5.76 -10.80 -1.75
C ALA A 64 5.60 -12.30 -1.47
N GLY A 65 5.06 -12.63 -0.28
CA GLY A 65 4.75 -14.02 0.09
C GLY A 65 3.74 -14.67 -0.84
N LYS A 66 2.71 -13.94 -1.26
CA LYS A 66 1.72 -14.45 -2.22
C LYS A 66 2.37 -14.73 -3.58
N ILE A 67 3.22 -13.84 -4.05
CA ILE A 67 3.95 -14.05 -5.31
C ILE A 67 4.81 -15.32 -5.22
N ARG A 68 5.51 -15.50 -4.11
CA ARG A 68 6.32 -16.72 -3.90
C ARG A 68 5.45 -17.97 -3.87
N SER A 69 4.28 -17.91 -3.24
CA SER A 69 3.36 -19.06 -3.18
C SER A 69 2.83 -19.46 -4.55
N LEU A 70 2.83 -18.54 -5.50
CA LEU A 70 2.43 -18.79 -6.89
C LEU A 70 3.58 -19.28 -7.76
N GLY A 71 4.75 -19.52 -7.17
CA GLY A 71 5.92 -20.07 -7.87
C GLY A 71 6.77 -19.01 -8.58
N HIS A 72 6.55 -17.74 -8.29
CA HIS A 72 7.30 -16.63 -8.91
C HIS A 72 8.19 -15.92 -7.88
N THR A 73 9.15 -15.16 -8.37
CA THR A 73 10.00 -14.31 -7.53
C THR A 73 9.47 -12.88 -7.60
N PRO A 74 9.25 -12.24 -6.44
CA PRO A 74 8.82 -10.83 -6.44
C PRO A 74 9.83 -9.96 -7.18
N LYS A 75 9.33 -9.02 -7.96
CA LYS A 75 10.14 -8.04 -8.67
C LYS A 75 9.75 -6.65 -8.18
N LEU A 76 10.57 -6.09 -7.30
CA LEU A 76 10.29 -4.78 -6.70
C LEU A 76 10.91 -3.68 -7.58
N GLU A 77 10.05 -2.87 -8.18
CA GLU A 77 10.44 -1.71 -8.96
C GLU A 77 9.89 -0.46 -8.29
N ILE A 78 10.77 0.37 -7.77
CA ILE A 78 10.41 1.63 -7.10
C ILE A 78 10.63 2.79 -8.07
N LYS A 79 9.59 3.60 -8.23
CA LYS A 79 9.64 4.84 -9.04
C LYS A 79 9.09 5.96 -8.17
N LEU A 80 9.98 6.61 -7.43
CA LEU A 80 9.57 7.57 -6.42
C LEU A 80 10.56 8.71 -6.31
N SER A 81 10.04 9.93 -6.31
CA SER A 81 10.79 11.12 -5.97
C SER A 81 10.08 11.79 -4.79
N LEU A 82 10.82 12.01 -3.70
CA LEU A 82 10.26 12.52 -2.45
C LEU A 82 10.69 13.97 -2.22
N ALA A 83 9.72 14.81 -1.88
CA ALA A 83 9.99 16.19 -1.50
C ALA A 83 10.66 16.24 -0.12
N GLY A 84 11.56 17.20 0.05
CA GLY A 84 12.18 17.51 1.34
C GLY A 84 11.59 18.77 1.96
N GLY A 85 12.19 19.19 3.08
CA GLY A 85 11.81 20.40 3.79
C GLY A 85 10.65 20.19 4.78
N PRO A 86 10.42 21.17 5.68
CA PRO A 86 9.38 21.06 6.69
C PRO A 86 7.99 20.96 6.11
N ILE A 87 7.09 20.24 6.78
CA ILE A 87 5.69 20.12 6.41
C ILE A 87 4.83 20.23 7.66
N LYS A 88 3.62 20.79 7.52
CA LYS A 88 2.62 20.82 8.58
C LYS A 88 1.89 19.50 8.65
N LEU A 89 1.46 19.11 9.86
CA LEU A 89 0.76 17.84 10.07
C LEU A 89 -0.48 17.69 9.16
N GLN A 90 -1.28 18.73 9.03
CA GLN A 90 -2.45 18.66 8.15
C GLN A 90 -2.09 18.42 6.69
N GLU A 91 -1.02 19.05 6.21
CA GLU A 91 -0.54 18.84 4.85
C GLU A 91 -0.03 17.41 4.67
N ALA A 92 0.71 16.88 5.66
CA ALA A 92 1.21 15.51 5.64
C ALA A 92 0.07 14.49 5.62
N LEU A 93 -0.96 14.71 6.43
CA LEU A 93 -2.14 13.85 6.45
C LEU A 93 -2.92 13.93 5.13
N ALA A 94 -2.99 15.10 4.51
CA ALA A 94 -3.64 15.25 3.21
C ALA A 94 -2.89 14.47 2.11
N GLU A 95 -1.55 14.50 2.13
CA GLU A 95 -0.76 13.69 1.21
C GLU A 95 -0.98 12.20 1.48
N ALA A 96 -1.01 11.79 2.75
CA ALA A 96 -1.27 10.40 3.13
C ALA A 96 -2.65 9.95 2.64
N LEU A 97 -3.67 10.78 2.79
CA LEU A 97 -5.02 10.47 2.28
C LEU A 97 -4.98 10.19 0.77
N GLU A 98 -4.25 11.01 0.02
CA GLU A 98 -4.16 10.86 -1.43
C GLU A 98 -3.56 9.50 -1.82
N PHE A 99 -2.40 9.12 -1.28
CA PHE A 99 -1.79 7.86 -1.69
C PHE A 99 -2.50 6.64 -1.07
N GLU A 100 -3.14 6.76 0.09
CA GLU A 100 -3.96 5.69 0.64
C GLU A 100 -5.24 5.48 -0.19
N GLN A 101 -5.85 6.56 -0.69
CA GLN A 101 -7.00 6.45 -1.59
C GLN A 101 -6.61 5.78 -2.91
N GLN A 102 -5.44 6.10 -3.45
CA GLN A 102 -4.93 5.46 -4.65
C GLN A 102 -4.70 3.97 -4.44
N ALA A 103 -4.15 3.57 -3.28
CA ALA A 103 -3.98 2.18 -2.93
C ALA A 103 -5.33 1.45 -2.82
N LEU A 104 -6.30 2.07 -2.14
CA LEU A 104 -7.65 1.50 -2.04
C LEU A 104 -8.26 1.27 -3.41
N ASP A 105 -8.17 2.25 -4.30
CA ASP A 105 -8.70 2.16 -5.65
C ASP A 105 -8.04 1.02 -6.43
N ALA A 106 -6.71 0.86 -6.28
CA ALA A 106 -5.98 -0.21 -6.95
C ALA A 106 -6.41 -1.60 -6.46
N TYR A 107 -6.59 -1.77 -5.16
CA TYR A 107 -7.09 -3.04 -4.61
C TYR A 107 -8.53 -3.33 -5.05
N LYS A 108 -9.40 -2.34 -5.06
CA LYS A 108 -10.79 -2.49 -5.53
C LYS A 108 -10.84 -2.91 -6.99
N GLU A 109 -9.99 -2.31 -7.82
CA GLU A 109 -9.92 -2.63 -9.24
C GLU A 109 -9.40 -4.05 -9.47
N PHE A 110 -8.48 -4.51 -8.63
CA PHE A 110 -7.89 -5.84 -8.74
C PHE A 110 -8.83 -6.95 -8.24
N LEU A 111 -9.69 -6.67 -7.26
CA LEU A 111 -10.54 -7.67 -6.63
C LEU A 111 -11.34 -8.53 -7.62
N PRO A 112 -12.06 -7.97 -8.61
CA PRO A 112 -12.79 -8.81 -9.56
C PRO A 112 -11.87 -9.66 -10.44
N ARG A 113 -10.62 -9.27 -10.63
CA ARG A 113 -9.66 -9.99 -11.46
C ARG A 113 -9.14 -11.25 -10.79
N VAL A 114 -9.23 -11.36 -9.47
CA VAL A 114 -8.84 -12.57 -8.72
C VAL A 114 -10.03 -13.47 -8.39
N ALA A 115 -11.19 -13.19 -8.97
CA ALA A 115 -12.38 -14.01 -8.78
C ALA A 115 -12.09 -15.46 -9.16
N GLY A 116 -12.45 -16.39 -8.27
CA GLY A 116 -12.19 -17.81 -8.44
C GLY A 116 -10.84 -18.28 -7.92
N GLU A 117 -9.91 -17.38 -7.67
CA GLU A 117 -8.64 -17.67 -7.01
C GLU A 117 -8.80 -17.42 -5.51
N THR A 118 -9.41 -18.37 -4.80
CA THR A 118 -9.94 -18.18 -3.45
C THR A 118 -8.96 -17.51 -2.49
N MET A 119 -7.71 -17.97 -2.43
CA MET A 119 -6.72 -17.41 -1.50
C MET A 119 -6.38 -15.95 -1.84
N LEU A 120 -6.20 -15.65 -3.13
CA LEU A 120 -5.93 -14.28 -3.57
C LEU A 120 -7.15 -13.39 -3.39
N GLU A 121 -8.33 -13.90 -3.72
CA GLU A 121 -9.57 -13.15 -3.55
C GLU A 121 -9.78 -12.76 -2.09
N ASP A 122 -9.61 -13.69 -1.16
CA ASP A 122 -9.74 -13.42 0.27
C ASP A 122 -8.68 -12.42 0.75
N PHE A 123 -7.45 -12.57 0.28
CA PHE A 123 -6.36 -11.65 0.62
C PHE A 123 -6.67 -10.23 0.13
N ILE A 124 -7.06 -10.06 -1.13
CA ILE A 124 -7.35 -8.74 -1.71
C ILE A 124 -8.59 -8.12 -1.05
N ARG A 125 -9.61 -8.91 -0.74
CA ARG A 125 -10.80 -8.44 0.00
C ARG A 125 -10.41 -7.87 1.36
N LYS A 126 -9.50 -8.55 2.07
CA LYS A 126 -8.97 -8.09 3.34
C LYS A 126 -8.22 -6.76 3.19
N GLN A 127 -7.42 -6.63 2.13
CA GLN A 127 -6.70 -5.38 1.85
C GLN A 127 -7.65 -4.23 1.53
N VAL A 128 -8.72 -4.48 0.78
CA VAL A 128 -9.76 -3.47 0.54
C VAL A 128 -10.36 -2.99 1.86
N ALA A 129 -10.68 -3.92 2.77
CA ALA A 129 -11.23 -3.56 4.08
C ALA A 129 -10.23 -2.73 4.89
N THR A 130 -8.98 -3.14 4.95
CA THR A 130 -7.92 -2.45 5.70
C THR A 130 -7.66 -1.05 5.15
N GLU A 131 -7.54 -0.90 3.84
CA GLU A 131 -7.32 0.41 3.21
C GLU A 131 -8.53 1.33 3.37
N THR A 132 -9.73 0.76 3.36
CA THR A 132 -10.95 1.53 3.65
C THR A 132 -10.89 2.14 5.05
N GLU A 133 -10.47 1.36 6.04
CA GLU A 133 -10.30 1.85 7.42
C GLU A 133 -9.26 2.95 7.50
N HIS A 134 -8.13 2.82 6.80
CA HIS A 134 -7.08 3.83 6.76
C HIS A 134 -7.60 5.16 6.19
N VAL A 135 -8.29 5.09 5.06
CA VAL A 135 -8.88 6.28 4.41
C VAL A 135 -9.87 6.96 5.36
N GLN A 136 -10.73 6.18 6.02
CA GLN A 136 -11.71 6.72 6.98
C GLN A 136 -11.02 7.37 8.17
N GLU A 137 -9.99 6.75 8.73
CA GLU A 137 -9.23 7.29 9.86
C GLU A 137 -8.59 8.62 9.51
N ILE A 138 -7.88 8.70 8.38
CA ILE A 138 -7.22 9.94 7.96
C ILE A 138 -8.25 11.03 7.68
N THR A 139 -9.37 10.67 7.04
CA THR A 139 -10.46 11.62 6.78
C THR A 139 -10.98 12.22 8.08
N MET A 140 -11.16 11.41 9.12
CA MET A 140 -11.59 11.89 10.43
C MET A 140 -10.57 12.80 11.08
N LEU A 141 -9.28 12.50 10.93
CA LEU A 141 -8.20 13.33 11.47
C LEU A 141 -8.13 14.70 10.80
N LEU A 142 -8.60 14.83 9.55
CA LEU A 142 -8.58 16.05 8.77
C LEU A 142 -9.84 16.93 8.96
N GLU A 143 -10.83 16.46 9.68
CA GLU A 143 -12.07 17.20 9.95
C GLU A 143 -11.87 18.46 10.80
#